data_50aa03191f6d037cd0da58ec6336e434
#
_entry.id   50aa03191f6d037cd0da58ec6336e434
#
_cell.length_a   1.000
_cell.length_b   1.000
_cell.length_c   1.000
_cell.angle_alpha   90.00
_cell.angle_beta   90.00
_cell.angle_gamma   90.00
#
_symmetry.space_group_name_H-M   'P 1'
#
loop_
_entity.id
_entity.type
_entity.pdbx_description
1 polymer ?
#
loop_
_entity_poly.entity_id
_entity_poly.type
_entity_poly.pdbx_seq_one_letter_code
_entity_poly.pdbx_strand_id
1 'polypeptide(L)'
;DPDVVIGVFGEEPYAEMLGDLKDVSFGATDPSFLPLLEAVNAQDIPTISIFLSGRPLVVNRYLNASDAFIAAWLPGTAVEGIGDVIFTKDNKVNFDFIGKLSYSWPKTKDQSVLNLTDSIYDPLFPYGYGLNYASNTEIEDIQITNNSIELDLVNVFLGAASIPGKEFVVTKTGPEFVIEDDFVSSNEKIKITRFDYQRQDDAKNIVFVDDQALQAFGISASSYVNLASMQSPFYEIVMRINSLSDPALYFSVGCGNNCRGSIALPTALMTDWTTINIPLSCLEKDGLDKTKIQVRSLFLTEEGINFDLNSIAIKGGQTTGRVVDC
;
A
#
# COMPACT_ATOMS: atom_id res chain seq x y z
N ASP A 1 1.12 -8.11 -30.01
CA ASP A 1 0.77 -6.81 -29.43
C ASP A 1 -0.75 -6.78 -29.25
N PRO A 2 -1.25 -6.38 -28.08
CA PRO A 2 -2.69 -6.25 -27.87
C PRO A 2 -3.25 -5.02 -28.59
N ASP A 3 -4.52 -5.07 -29.00
CA ASP A 3 -5.22 -3.93 -29.60
C ASP A 3 -5.65 -2.90 -28.52
N VAL A 4 -5.82 -3.35 -27.29
CA VAL A 4 -6.18 -2.52 -26.12
C VAL A 4 -5.78 -3.24 -24.85
N VAL A 5 -5.37 -2.48 -23.83
CA VAL A 5 -5.12 -2.99 -22.47
C VAL A 5 -6.17 -2.44 -21.53
N ILE A 6 -6.81 -3.32 -20.75
CA ILE A 6 -7.75 -2.93 -19.70
C ILE A 6 -7.09 -3.25 -18.35
N GLY A 7 -6.77 -2.22 -17.60
CA GLY A 7 -6.20 -2.32 -16.28
C GLY A 7 -7.25 -2.14 -15.18
N VAL A 8 -7.39 -3.11 -14.27
CA VAL A 8 -8.32 -3.04 -13.14
C VAL A 8 -7.52 -2.96 -11.85
N PHE A 9 -7.75 -1.94 -11.05
CA PHE A 9 -7.07 -1.71 -9.79
C PHE A 9 -7.96 -0.94 -8.80
N GLY A 10 -7.58 -0.90 -7.54
CA GLY A 10 -8.42 -0.24 -6.53
C GLY A 10 -7.81 -0.22 -5.15
N GLU A 11 -8.61 0.25 -4.19
CA GLU A 11 -8.25 0.25 -2.78
C GLU A 11 -8.37 -1.14 -2.16
N GLU A 12 -7.59 -1.38 -1.11
CA GLU A 12 -7.85 -2.47 -0.18
C GLU A 12 -9.23 -2.29 0.47
N PRO A 13 -9.93 -3.39 0.77
CA PRO A 13 -11.16 -3.31 1.55
C PRO A 13 -10.93 -2.62 2.90
N TYR A 14 -11.80 -1.71 3.26
CA TYR A 14 -11.76 -1.03 4.55
C TYR A 14 -13.18 -0.87 5.12
N ALA A 15 -13.26 -0.73 6.44
CA ALA A 15 -14.50 -0.43 7.14
C ALA A 15 -14.24 0.55 8.28
N GLU A 16 -15.28 1.27 8.69
CA GLU A 16 -15.31 2.20 9.82
C GLU A 16 -14.07 3.13 9.86
N MET A 17 -13.36 3.17 10.98
CA MET A 17 -12.23 4.07 11.20
C MET A 17 -11.03 3.84 10.27
N LEU A 18 -10.90 2.66 9.67
CA LEU A 18 -9.90 2.39 8.63
C LEU A 18 -10.16 3.23 7.36
N GLY A 19 -11.38 3.75 7.21
CA GLY A 19 -11.75 4.69 6.15
C GLY A 19 -11.35 6.14 6.42
N ASP A 20 -10.92 6.50 7.64
CA ASP A 20 -10.59 7.88 8.00
C ASP A 20 -9.19 8.25 7.48
N LEU A 21 -9.15 9.01 6.39
CA LEU A 21 -7.91 9.48 5.77
C LEU A 21 -7.75 10.99 5.95
N LYS A 22 -6.57 11.43 6.38
CA LYS A 22 -6.14 12.83 6.32
C LYS A 22 -5.45 13.18 5.00
N ASP A 23 -4.78 12.19 4.43
CA ASP A 23 -4.13 12.23 3.11
C ASP A 23 -4.94 11.35 2.18
N VAL A 24 -5.51 11.94 1.12
CA VAL A 24 -6.36 11.24 0.16
C VAL A 24 -5.59 10.75 -1.08
N SER A 25 -4.29 10.49 -0.93
CA SER A 25 -3.51 9.80 -1.96
C SER A 25 -3.98 8.36 -2.12
N PHE A 26 -4.00 7.89 -3.35
CA PHE A 26 -4.22 6.47 -3.63
C PHE A 26 -2.93 5.69 -3.36
N GLY A 27 -2.98 4.75 -2.43
CA GLY A 27 -1.92 3.78 -2.19
C GLY A 27 -2.22 2.48 -2.93
N ALA A 28 -1.45 2.18 -3.97
CA ALA A 28 -1.65 0.95 -4.74
C ALA A 28 -1.30 -0.30 -3.94
N THR A 29 -2.14 -1.32 -4.02
CA THR A 29 -1.88 -2.67 -3.50
C THR A 29 -0.66 -3.30 -4.16
N ASP A 30 -0.54 -3.10 -5.48
CA ASP A 30 0.59 -3.53 -6.29
C ASP A 30 1.29 -2.32 -6.92
N PRO A 31 2.44 -1.91 -6.39
CA PRO A 31 3.16 -0.75 -6.91
C PRO A 31 3.79 -0.99 -8.29
N SER A 32 3.80 -2.24 -8.80
CA SER A 32 4.24 -2.53 -10.15
C SER A 32 3.20 -2.18 -11.21
N PHE A 33 1.95 -1.95 -10.80
CA PHE A 33 0.85 -1.71 -11.73
C PHE A 33 1.00 -0.40 -12.50
N LEU A 34 1.32 0.70 -11.80
CA LEU A 34 1.49 2.00 -12.46
C LEU A 34 2.66 2.02 -13.46
N PRO A 35 3.87 1.52 -13.12
CA PRO A 35 4.94 1.39 -14.11
C PRO A 35 4.59 0.51 -15.32
N LEU A 36 3.79 -0.54 -15.10
CA LEU A 36 3.31 -1.37 -16.21
C LEU A 36 2.36 -0.57 -17.11
N LEU A 37 1.42 0.16 -16.53
CA LEU A 37 0.46 1.00 -17.24
C LEU A 37 1.19 2.08 -18.06
N GLU A 38 2.14 2.79 -17.43
CA GLU A 38 2.99 3.78 -18.09
C GLU A 38 3.80 3.18 -19.26
N ALA A 39 4.34 1.95 -19.08
CA ALA A 39 5.11 1.27 -20.11
C ALA A 39 4.24 0.81 -21.30
N VAL A 40 2.98 0.46 -21.06
CA VAL A 40 2.01 0.11 -22.12
C VAL A 40 1.61 1.37 -22.88
N ASN A 41 1.25 2.43 -22.19
CA ASN A 41 0.89 3.71 -22.77
C ASN A 41 2.02 4.30 -23.63
N ALA A 42 3.27 4.18 -23.17
CA ALA A 42 4.46 4.61 -23.91
C ALA A 42 4.70 3.84 -25.23
N GLN A 43 3.95 2.76 -25.48
CA GLN A 43 3.99 2.01 -26.73
C GLN A 43 2.81 2.36 -27.66
N ASP A 44 2.08 3.43 -27.38
CA ASP A 44 0.87 3.85 -28.10
C ASP A 44 -0.22 2.76 -28.15
N ILE A 45 -0.26 1.86 -27.16
CA ILE A 45 -1.31 0.86 -27.01
C ILE A 45 -2.46 1.47 -26.22
N PRO A 46 -3.68 1.56 -26.78
CA PRO A 46 -4.84 2.13 -26.08
C PRO A 46 -5.06 1.47 -24.71
N THR A 47 -5.20 2.30 -23.68
CA THR A 47 -5.26 1.84 -22.30
C THR A 47 -6.51 2.35 -21.59
N ILE A 48 -7.30 1.42 -21.03
CA ILE A 48 -8.49 1.71 -20.23
C ILE A 48 -8.22 1.33 -18.79
N SER A 49 -8.31 2.30 -17.89
CA SER A 49 -8.22 2.07 -16.45
C SER A 49 -9.60 1.98 -15.81
N ILE A 50 -9.82 0.92 -15.02
CA ILE A 50 -11.02 0.71 -14.21
C ILE A 50 -10.61 0.78 -12.75
N PHE A 51 -11.05 1.83 -12.05
CA PHE A 51 -10.68 2.10 -10.67
C PHE A 51 -11.82 1.72 -9.72
N LEU A 52 -11.51 0.80 -8.78
CA LEU A 52 -12.41 0.30 -7.75
C LEU A 52 -12.10 1.00 -6.43
N SER A 53 -13.02 1.82 -5.93
CA SER A 53 -12.82 2.60 -4.71
C SER A 53 -14.15 2.98 -4.08
N GLY A 54 -14.19 3.10 -2.76
CA GLY A 54 -15.35 3.62 -2.03
C GLY A 54 -15.38 5.15 -1.95
N ARG A 55 -14.36 5.85 -2.49
CA ARG A 55 -14.18 7.31 -2.38
C ARG A 55 -13.35 7.87 -3.51
N PRO A 56 -13.42 9.19 -3.80
CA PRO A 56 -12.46 9.85 -4.67
C PRO A 56 -11.08 9.92 -4.02
N LEU A 57 -10.03 9.58 -4.77
CA LEU A 57 -8.64 9.64 -4.33
C LEU A 57 -7.78 10.32 -5.40
N VAL A 58 -6.61 10.81 -5.02
CA VAL A 58 -5.64 11.35 -5.97
C VAL A 58 -5.04 10.19 -6.77
N VAL A 59 -5.39 10.12 -8.05
CA VAL A 59 -4.96 9.10 -9.02
C VAL A 59 -4.35 9.74 -10.28
N ASN A 60 -3.75 10.91 -10.14
CA ASN A 60 -3.32 11.77 -11.25
C ASN A 60 -2.38 11.06 -12.23
N ARG A 61 -1.41 10.27 -11.73
CA ARG A 61 -0.50 9.50 -12.58
C ARG A 61 -1.21 8.37 -13.36
N TYR A 62 -2.21 7.75 -12.73
CA TYR A 62 -3.01 6.71 -13.40
C TYR A 62 -3.91 7.31 -14.48
N LEU A 63 -4.43 8.53 -14.23
CA LEU A 63 -5.17 9.28 -15.25
C LEU A 63 -4.28 9.61 -16.44
N ASN A 64 -3.06 10.14 -16.21
CA ASN A 64 -2.11 10.47 -17.27
C ASN A 64 -1.61 9.24 -18.06
N ALA A 65 -1.58 8.07 -17.42
CA ALA A 65 -1.17 6.81 -18.05
C ALA A 65 -2.33 6.06 -18.74
N SER A 66 -3.49 6.69 -18.93
CA SER A 66 -4.69 6.05 -19.45
C SER A 66 -5.36 6.90 -20.52
N ASP A 67 -5.76 6.29 -21.64
CA ASP A 67 -6.58 6.95 -22.66
C ASP A 67 -8.05 7.08 -22.21
N ALA A 68 -8.50 6.15 -21.35
CA ALA A 68 -9.81 6.24 -20.71
C ALA A 68 -9.72 5.80 -19.24
N PHE A 69 -10.44 6.52 -18.36
CA PHE A 69 -10.48 6.23 -16.93
C PHE A 69 -11.92 6.10 -16.43
N ILE A 70 -12.23 4.97 -15.80
CA ILE A 70 -13.56 4.64 -15.30
C ILE A 70 -13.52 4.53 -13.77
N ALA A 71 -14.20 5.43 -13.08
CA ALA A 71 -14.46 5.30 -11.65
C ALA A 71 -15.65 4.36 -11.44
N ALA A 72 -15.37 3.08 -11.20
CA ALA A 72 -16.41 2.03 -11.11
C ALA A 72 -16.96 1.87 -9.69
N TRP A 73 -16.45 2.61 -8.71
CA TRP A 73 -16.84 2.54 -7.31
C TRP A 73 -16.75 1.12 -6.75
N LEU A 74 -17.79 0.64 -6.08
CA LEU A 74 -17.86 -0.69 -5.46
C LEU A 74 -18.99 -1.48 -6.15
N PRO A 75 -18.74 -2.11 -7.30
CA PRO A 75 -19.77 -2.77 -8.12
C PRO A 75 -20.34 -4.05 -7.47
N GLY A 76 -19.65 -4.61 -6.46
CA GLY A 76 -20.08 -5.83 -5.79
C GLY A 76 -20.25 -7.00 -6.76
N THR A 77 -21.45 -7.61 -6.77
CA THR A 77 -21.77 -8.74 -7.66
C THR A 77 -22.29 -8.33 -9.05
N ALA A 78 -22.39 -7.02 -9.34
CA ALA A 78 -22.90 -6.50 -10.62
C ALA A 78 -21.78 -6.08 -11.58
N VAL A 79 -20.64 -6.75 -11.51
CA VAL A 79 -19.43 -6.43 -12.31
C VAL A 79 -19.63 -6.58 -13.81
N GLU A 80 -20.53 -7.44 -14.26
CA GLU A 80 -20.89 -7.62 -15.66
C GLU A 80 -21.42 -6.32 -16.31
N GLY A 81 -22.04 -5.44 -15.53
CA GLY A 81 -22.50 -4.13 -16.00
C GLY A 81 -21.35 -3.23 -16.45
N ILE A 82 -20.14 -3.42 -15.97
CA ILE A 82 -18.94 -2.71 -16.45
C ILE A 82 -18.64 -3.13 -17.89
N GLY A 83 -18.75 -4.42 -18.20
CA GLY A 83 -18.61 -4.94 -19.55
C GLY A 83 -19.67 -4.36 -20.50
N ASP A 84 -20.90 -4.20 -20.02
CA ASP A 84 -22.01 -3.68 -20.83
C ASP A 84 -21.82 -2.22 -21.29
N VAL A 85 -21.07 -1.41 -20.54
CA VAL A 85 -20.76 -0.01 -20.91
C VAL A 85 -19.45 0.12 -21.70
N ILE A 86 -18.52 -0.85 -21.59
CA ILE A 86 -17.23 -0.81 -22.29
C ILE A 86 -17.33 -1.42 -23.70
N PHE A 87 -18.05 -2.55 -23.83
CA PHE A 87 -18.09 -3.29 -25.07
C PHE A 87 -19.35 -2.99 -25.87
N THR A 88 -19.18 -2.95 -27.19
CA THR A 88 -20.30 -2.82 -28.12
C THR A 88 -21.06 -4.14 -28.24
N LYS A 89 -22.37 -4.05 -28.52
CA LYS A 89 -23.22 -5.17 -28.91
C LYS A 89 -23.76 -4.92 -30.31
N ASP A 90 -23.60 -5.90 -31.16
CA ASP A 90 -24.02 -5.78 -32.58
C ASP A 90 -23.45 -4.54 -33.27
N ASN A 91 -22.20 -4.21 -33.02
CA ASN A 91 -21.47 -3.02 -33.48
C ASN A 91 -22.12 -1.68 -33.07
N LYS A 92 -22.84 -1.65 -31.96
CA LYS A 92 -23.45 -0.43 -31.40
C LYS A 92 -23.11 -0.32 -29.91
N VAL A 93 -23.07 0.89 -29.41
CA VAL A 93 -23.02 1.14 -27.99
C VAL A 93 -24.15 0.41 -27.30
N ASN A 94 -23.85 -0.49 -26.37
CA ASN A 94 -24.83 -1.27 -25.64
C ASN A 94 -25.52 -0.40 -24.58
N PHE A 95 -24.69 0.17 -23.67
CA PHE A 95 -25.11 1.19 -22.71
C PHE A 95 -24.12 2.34 -22.68
N ASP A 96 -24.61 3.54 -22.46
CA ASP A 96 -23.79 4.74 -22.35
C ASP A 96 -23.42 5.03 -20.88
N PHE A 97 -22.37 5.78 -20.66
CA PHE A 97 -22.02 6.31 -19.35
C PHE A 97 -22.95 7.47 -18.99
N ILE A 98 -23.77 7.30 -17.97
CA ILE A 98 -24.71 8.32 -17.47
C ILE A 98 -24.36 8.79 -16.06
N GLY A 99 -23.41 8.12 -15.40
CA GLY A 99 -22.99 8.42 -14.05
C GLY A 99 -22.35 9.81 -13.93
N LYS A 100 -22.63 10.47 -12.82
CA LYS A 100 -22.06 11.76 -12.46
C LYS A 100 -21.45 11.67 -11.06
N LEU A 101 -20.34 12.36 -10.83
CA LEU A 101 -19.71 12.40 -9.52
C LEU A 101 -20.68 12.95 -8.47
N SER A 102 -20.90 12.18 -7.42
CA SER A 102 -21.65 12.60 -6.21
C SER A 102 -20.79 13.39 -5.23
N TYR A 103 -19.48 13.47 -5.50
CA TYR A 103 -18.48 14.18 -4.71
C TYR A 103 -17.55 14.93 -5.66
N SER A 104 -16.85 15.95 -5.15
CA SER A 104 -15.76 16.56 -5.87
C SER A 104 -14.53 15.64 -5.83
N TRP A 105 -13.83 15.49 -6.96
CA TRP A 105 -12.62 14.67 -7.01
C TRP A 105 -11.40 15.48 -6.60
N PRO A 106 -10.59 15.03 -5.63
CA PRO A 106 -9.44 15.79 -5.15
C PRO A 106 -8.35 15.91 -6.22
N LYS A 107 -7.73 17.07 -6.26
CA LYS A 107 -6.59 17.41 -7.10
C LYS A 107 -5.27 17.14 -6.40
N THR A 108 -5.27 17.33 -5.07
CA THR A 108 -4.10 17.16 -4.21
C THR A 108 -4.44 16.33 -2.97
N LYS A 109 -3.43 15.69 -2.40
CA LYS A 109 -3.55 14.80 -1.25
C LYS A 109 -4.13 15.46 0.02
N ASP A 110 -3.96 16.77 0.15
CA ASP A 110 -4.40 17.52 1.32
C ASP A 110 -5.89 17.92 1.25
N GLN A 111 -6.57 17.59 0.16
CA GLN A 111 -7.99 17.91 -0.06
C GLN A 111 -8.93 16.82 0.52
N SER A 112 -8.69 16.37 1.75
CA SER A 112 -9.61 15.48 2.46
C SER A 112 -10.96 16.13 2.78
N VAL A 113 -11.00 17.47 2.81
CA VAL A 113 -12.23 18.29 2.87
C VAL A 113 -12.29 19.11 1.58
N LEU A 114 -13.33 18.90 0.78
CA LEU A 114 -13.51 19.56 -0.52
C LEU A 114 -15.00 19.65 -0.86
N ASN A 115 -15.63 20.75 -0.46
CA ASN A 115 -17.06 20.97 -0.64
C ASN A 115 -17.34 22.15 -1.58
N LEU A 116 -18.45 22.10 -2.30
CA LEU A 116 -18.92 23.17 -3.19
C LEU A 116 -19.02 24.55 -2.53
N THR A 117 -19.22 24.56 -1.21
CA THR A 117 -19.42 25.80 -0.42
C THR A 117 -18.13 26.31 0.22
N ASP A 118 -17.01 25.61 0.02
CA ASP A 118 -15.73 26.02 0.59
C ASP A 118 -15.24 27.32 -0.06
N SER A 119 -14.59 28.17 0.74
CA SER A 119 -14.06 29.46 0.27
C SER A 119 -12.97 29.29 -0.80
N ILE A 120 -12.27 28.15 -0.80
CA ILE A 120 -11.32 27.70 -1.83
C ILE A 120 -11.85 26.38 -2.36
N TYR A 121 -12.36 26.41 -3.59
CA TYR A 121 -12.89 25.23 -4.28
C TYR A 121 -12.10 25.01 -5.56
N ASP A 122 -11.11 24.13 -5.53
CA ASP A 122 -10.21 23.79 -6.65
C ASP A 122 -10.11 22.26 -6.81
N PRO A 123 -11.18 21.55 -7.20
CA PRO A 123 -11.15 20.11 -7.44
C PRO A 123 -10.42 19.76 -8.73
N LEU A 124 -9.97 18.51 -8.86
CA LEU A 124 -9.56 17.95 -10.15
C LEU A 124 -10.79 17.81 -11.07
N PHE A 125 -11.84 17.17 -10.56
CA PHE A 125 -13.14 17.13 -11.22
C PHE A 125 -14.22 17.63 -10.25
N PRO A 126 -15.08 18.57 -10.69
CA PRO A 126 -16.10 19.12 -9.82
C PRO A 126 -17.25 18.12 -9.57
N TYR A 127 -18.03 18.37 -8.54
CA TYR A 127 -19.31 17.71 -8.33
C TYR A 127 -20.17 17.73 -9.60
N GLY A 128 -20.76 16.59 -9.94
CA GLY A 128 -21.59 16.44 -11.13
C GLY A 128 -20.81 16.19 -12.42
N TYR A 129 -19.48 16.13 -12.37
CA TYR A 129 -18.65 15.77 -13.53
C TYR A 129 -18.89 14.32 -13.95
N GLY A 130 -18.81 14.07 -15.25
CA GLY A 130 -18.87 12.73 -15.86
C GLY A 130 -19.06 12.85 -17.36
N LEU A 131 -18.33 12.05 -18.12
CA LEU A 131 -18.37 11.99 -19.57
C LEU A 131 -19.31 10.88 -20.03
N ASN A 132 -19.67 10.91 -21.31
CA ASN A 132 -20.40 9.86 -22.02
C ASN A 132 -19.81 9.71 -23.42
N TYR A 133 -20.28 8.75 -24.22
CA TYR A 133 -19.75 8.51 -25.55
C TYR A 133 -19.98 9.65 -26.58
N ALA A 134 -20.87 10.58 -26.28
CA ALA A 134 -21.08 11.78 -27.10
C ALA A 134 -20.18 12.96 -26.65
N SER A 135 -19.46 12.82 -25.53
CA SER A 135 -18.54 13.86 -25.03
C SER A 135 -17.31 13.92 -25.92
N ASN A 136 -16.94 15.13 -26.37
CA ASN A 136 -15.72 15.39 -27.14
C ASN A 136 -14.67 16.11 -26.27
N THR A 137 -14.62 15.78 -25.00
CA THR A 137 -13.70 16.41 -24.05
C THR A 137 -12.49 15.50 -23.88
N GLU A 138 -11.34 16.02 -24.22
CA GLU A 138 -10.05 15.43 -23.85
C GLU A 138 -9.59 16.07 -22.54
N ILE A 139 -8.98 15.27 -21.67
CA ILE A 139 -8.37 15.75 -20.43
C ILE A 139 -6.89 15.95 -20.75
N GLU A 140 -6.41 17.18 -20.60
CA GLU A 140 -4.97 17.45 -20.71
C GLU A 140 -4.19 16.74 -19.60
N ASP A 141 -2.92 16.46 -19.85
CA ASP A 141 -2.03 15.86 -18.84
C ASP A 141 -2.06 16.68 -17.55
N ILE A 142 -2.39 15.99 -16.46
CA ILE A 142 -2.47 16.58 -15.14
C ILE A 142 -1.06 16.86 -14.66
N GLN A 143 -0.79 18.12 -14.27
CA GLN A 143 0.51 18.49 -13.73
C GLN A 143 0.76 17.78 -12.40
N ILE A 144 1.79 16.96 -12.35
CA ILE A 144 2.22 16.29 -11.13
C ILE A 144 3.07 17.27 -10.31
N THR A 145 2.48 17.79 -9.26
CA THR A 145 3.16 18.68 -8.29
C THR A 145 3.54 17.89 -7.04
N ASN A 146 4.42 18.43 -6.19
CA ASN A 146 4.78 17.78 -4.93
C ASN A 146 3.57 17.48 -4.02
N ASN A 147 2.47 18.23 -4.15
CA ASN A 147 1.21 17.98 -3.42
C ASN A 147 0.25 17.05 -4.18
N SER A 148 0.47 16.80 -5.48
CA SER A 148 -0.23 15.82 -6.29
C SER A 148 0.64 14.58 -6.58
N ILE A 149 1.86 14.51 -6.03
CA ILE A 149 2.60 13.26 -6.03
C ILE A 149 1.78 12.30 -5.18
N GLU A 150 1.16 11.34 -5.84
CA GLU A 150 0.80 10.10 -5.21
C GLU A 150 2.07 9.63 -4.54
N LEU A 151 2.06 9.60 -3.20
CA LEU A 151 3.11 8.92 -2.48
C LEU A 151 3.07 7.51 -3.04
N ASP A 152 4.16 7.07 -3.63
CA ASP A 152 4.38 5.66 -3.89
C ASP A 152 4.25 4.99 -2.53
N LEU A 153 3.04 4.56 -2.20
CA LEU A 153 2.68 3.99 -0.91
C LEU A 153 2.30 2.54 -1.10
N VAL A 154 3.05 1.66 -0.50
CA VAL A 154 2.71 0.25 -0.38
C VAL A 154 2.43 -0.05 1.08
N ASN A 155 1.17 -0.26 1.42
CA ASN A 155 0.82 -0.77 2.75
C ASN A 155 1.28 -2.22 2.85
N VAL A 156 2.16 -2.50 3.79
CA VAL A 156 2.66 -3.84 4.09
C VAL A 156 1.87 -4.45 5.25
N PHE A 157 1.57 -3.64 6.26
CA PHE A 157 0.88 -4.04 7.48
C PHE A 157 0.12 -2.85 8.07
N LEU A 158 -1.12 -3.10 8.50
CA LEU A 158 -1.94 -2.17 9.27
C LEU A 158 -2.83 -3.00 10.20
N GLY A 159 -2.27 -3.40 11.37
CA GLY A 159 -2.91 -4.38 12.26
C GLY A 159 -2.91 -5.82 11.72
N ALA A 160 -2.91 -5.97 10.38
CA ALA A 160 -2.78 -7.23 9.66
C ALA A 160 -1.97 -7.04 8.37
N ALA A 161 -1.49 -8.14 7.78
CA ALA A 161 -0.81 -8.09 6.49
C ALA A 161 -1.75 -7.61 5.39
N SER A 162 -1.32 -6.62 4.62
CA SER A 162 -2.07 -6.16 3.45
C SER A 162 -2.08 -7.21 2.34
N ILE A 163 -3.18 -7.32 1.61
CA ILE A 163 -3.29 -8.25 0.47
C ILE A 163 -2.41 -7.74 -0.70
N PRO A 164 -1.63 -8.62 -1.36
CA PRO A 164 -1.57 -10.08 -1.21
C PRO A 164 -0.49 -10.60 -0.21
N GLY A 165 -0.35 -9.99 0.94
CA GLY A 165 0.61 -10.41 1.96
C GLY A 165 0.08 -11.52 2.88
N LYS A 166 0.99 -12.34 3.43
CA LYS A 166 0.69 -13.34 4.45
C LYS A 166 1.66 -13.19 5.62
N GLU A 167 1.11 -13.25 6.83
CA GLU A 167 1.91 -13.26 8.05
C GLU A 167 2.48 -14.64 8.32
N PHE A 168 3.70 -14.69 8.83
CA PHE A 168 4.35 -15.93 9.25
C PHE A 168 5.31 -15.67 10.41
N VAL A 169 5.61 -16.73 11.15
CA VAL A 169 6.66 -16.73 12.18
C VAL A 169 7.71 -17.78 11.83
N VAL A 170 8.92 -17.54 12.27
CA VAL A 170 10.01 -18.53 12.21
C VAL A 170 10.32 -19.00 13.61
N THR A 171 10.29 -20.32 13.80
CA THR A 171 10.55 -21.00 15.07
C THR A 171 11.69 -21.99 14.90
N LYS A 172 12.08 -22.69 15.95
CA LYS A 172 13.07 -23.81 15.87
C LYS A 172 12.61 -24.93 14.94
N THR A 173 11.29 -25.11 14.79
CA THR A 173 10.69 -26.15 13.94
C THR A 173 10.51 -25.72 12.49
N GLY A 174 10.76 -24.46 12.19
CA GLY A 174 10.65 -23.86 10.87
C GLY A 174 9.56 -22.78 10.78
N PRO A 175 9.20 -22.35 9.59
CA PRO A 175 8.18 -21.33 9.38
C PRO A 175 6.77 -21.87 9.68
N GLU A 176 5.98 -21.08 10.39
CA GLU A 176 4.56 -21.33 10.66
C GLU A 176 3.76 -20.12 10.15
N PHE A 177 2.62 -20.33 9.50
CA PHE A 177 1.77 -19.23 9.06
C PHE A 177 0.84 -18.78 10.20
N VAL A 178 0.78 -17.48 10.42
CA VAL A 178 -0.13 -16.85 11.37
C VAL A 178 -1.52 -16.76 10.71
N ILE A 179 -2.54 -17.16 11.45
CA ILE A 179 -3.93 -16.92 11.09
C ILE A 179 -4.31 -15.53 11.61
N GLU A 180 -5.33 -14.92 11.06
CA GLU A 180 -5.74 -13.53 11.36
C GLU A 180 -6.02 -13.23 12.84
N ASP A 181 -6.22 -14.26 13.66
CA ASP A 181 -6.47 -14.18 15.11
C ASP A 181 -5.16 -14.18 15.95
N ASP A 182 -5.33 -14.19 17.28
CA ASP A 182 -4.23 -14.41 18.21
C ASP A 182 -3.50 -15.72 17.92
N PHE A 183 -2.19 -15.70 18.03
CA PHE A 183 -1.34 -16.81 17.65
C PHE A 183 -0.36 -17.19 18.76
N VAL A 184 -0.16 -18.48 18.94
CA VAL A 184 0.93 -19.05 19.74
C VAL A 184 1.63 -20.10 18.90
N SER A 185 2.94 -19.95 18.72
CA SER A 185 3.73 -20.93 17.95
C SER A 185 3.68 -22.33 18.57
N SER A 186 3.90 -23.37 17.75
CA SER A 186 3.86 -24.78 18.17
C SER A 186 4.83 -25.11 19.33
N ASN A 187 5.92 -24.34 19.48
CA ASN A 187 6.89 -24.45 20.59
C ASN A 187 6.65 -23.43 21.72
N GLU A 188 5.54 -22.68 21.69
CA GLU A 188 5.16 -21.64 22.66
C GLU A 188 6.20 -20.50 22.85
N LYS A 189 7.12 -20.33 21.92
CA LYS A 189 8.19 -19.32 22.00
C LYS A 189 7.84 -17.99 21.36
N ILE A 190 6.83 -17.98 20.50
CA ILE A 190 6.31 -16.77 19.86
C ILE A 190 4.83 -16.66 20.20
N LYS A 191 4.43 -15.50 20.70
CA LYS A 191 3.04 -15.14 20.98
C LYS A 191 2.70 -13.85 20.28
N ILE A 192 1.53 -13.82 19.62
CA ILE A 192 1.02 -12.64 18.95
C ILE A 192 -0.40 -12.41 19.43
N THR A 193 -0.71 -11.20 19.88
CA THR A 193 -2.02 -10.81 20.38
C THR A 193 -2.43 -9.51 19.73
N ARG A 194 -3.64 -9.44 19.21
CA ARG A 194 -4.20 -8.19 18.65
C ARG A 194 -4.68 -7.28 19.77
N PHE A 195 -4.62 -5.98 19.54
CA PHE A 195 -5.20 -4.99 20.44
C PHE A 195 -5.47 -3.66 19.74
N ASP A 196 -6.27 -2.82 20.39
CA ASP A 196 -6.64 -1.50 19.91
C ASP A 196 -5.56 -0.48 20.32
N TYR A 197 -4.95 0.18 19.36
CA TYR A 197 -4.03 1.31 19.58
C TYR A 197 -4.70 2.65 19.28
N GLN A 198 -5.08 2.91 18.06
CA GLN A 198 -5.83 4.10 17.63
C GLN A 198 -7.21 3.74 17.10
N ARG A 199 -7.37 2.50 16.66
CA ARG A 199 -8.57 1.91 16.08
C ARG A 199 -8.71 0.48 16.57
N GLN A 200 -9.85 -0.12 16.28
CA GLN A 200 -10.09 -1.52 16.63
C GLN A 200 -9.12 -2.45 15.88
N ASP A 201 -8.46 -3.35 16.62
CA ASP A 201 -7.56 -4.39 16.11
C ASP A 201 -6.43 -3.87 15.16
N ASP A 202 -6.03 -2.59 15.31
CA ASP A 202 -5.04 -1.96 14.43
C ASP A 202 -3.58 -2.15 14.87
N ALA A 203 -3.35 -2.96 15.89
CA ALA A 203 -1.99 -3.26 16.36
C ALA A 203 -1.86 -4.71 16.85
N LYS A 204 -0.62 -5.20 16.83
CA LYS A 204 -0.25 -6.50 17.40
C LYS A 204 0.86 -6.36 18.44
N ASN A 205 0.67 -7.02 19.57
CA ASN A 205 1.75 -7.28 20.53
C ASN A 205 2.44 -8.58 20.11
N ILE A 206 3.75 -8.52 19.91
CA ILE A 206 4.59 -9.64 19.48
C ILE A 206 5.60 -9.93 20.56
N VAL A 207 5.58 -11.14 21.10
CA VAL A 207 6.47 -11.60 22.16
C VAL A 207 7.31 -12.74 21.65
N PHE A 208 8.62 -12.56 21.66
CA PHE A 208 9.60 -13.63 21.49
C PHE A 208 10.17 -13.98 22.87
N VAL A 209 10.05 -15.26 23.25
CA VAL A 209 10.62 -15.76 24.49
C VAL A 209 12.07 -16.19 24.21
N ASP A 210 13.02 -15.73 25.06
CA ASP A 210 14.41 -16.10 24.93
C ASP A 210 14.59 -17.63 24.94
N ASP A 211 15.14 -18.17 23.87
CA ASP A 211 15.47 -19.58 23.75
C ASP A 211 16.82 -19.83 23.01
N GLN A 212 17.61 -18.76 22.85
CA GLN A 212 18.91 -18.76 22.18
C GLN A 212 18.84 -19.33 20.75
N ALA A 213 17.74 -19.11 20.07
CA ALA A 213 17.55 -19.49 18.68
C ALA A 213 16.91 -18.35 17.91
N LEU A 214 17.22 -18.28 16.62
CA LEU A 214 16.61 -17.31 15.72
C LEU A 214 15.10 -17.44 15.74
N GLN A 215 14.42 -16.36 16.04
CA GLN A 215 12.97 -16.21 16.00
C GLN A 215 12.64 -15.03 15.10
N ALA A 216 11.52 -15.10 14.41
CA ALA A 216 11.09 -14.00 13.56
C ALA A 216 9.57 -13.90 13.40
N PHE A 217 9.10 -12.68 13.18
CA PHE A 217 7.78 -12.36 12.65
C PHE A 217 7.94 -11.63 11.32
N GLY A 218 7.20 -12.03 10.31
CA GLY A 218 7.33 -11.43 9.01
C GLY A 218 6.07 -11.47 8.15
N ILE A 219 6.13 -10.73 7.05
CA ILE A 219 5.09 -10.64 6.04
C ILE A 219 5.70 -10.97 4.68
N SER A 220 5.14 -11.99 4.03
CA SER A 220 5.53 -12.40 2.68
C SER A 220 4.37 -12.24 1.71
N ALA A 221 4.68 -12.12 0.42
CA ALA A 221 3.70 -12.11 -0.65
C ALA A 221 4.01 -13.20 -1.68
N SER A 222 2.98 -13.61 -2.42
CA SER A 222 3.11 -14.56 -3.53
C SER A 222 3.75 -13.91 -4.78
N SER A 223 3.61 -12.60 -4.92
CA SER A 223 4.16 -11.80 -6.01
C SER A 223 5.33 -10.93 -5.53
N TYR A 224 6.26 -10.63 -6.44
CA TYR A 224 7.32 -9.67 -6.19
C TYR A 224 6.78 -8.24 -6.27
N VAL A 225 7.34 -7.37 -5.41
CA VAL A 225 7.14 -5.92 -5.49
C VAL A 225 8.38 -5.31 -6.14
N ASN A 226 8.19 -4.48 -7.17
CA ASN A 226 9.25 -3.74 -7.83
C ASN A 226 9.20 -2.27 -7.41
N LEU A 227 10.22 -1.82 -6.69
CA LEU A 227 10.33 -0.44 -6.19
C LEU A 227 11.31 0.42 -7.01
N ALA A 228 11.71 -0.03 -8.20
CA ALA A 228 12.73 0.67 -9.00
C ALA A 228 12.29 2.07 -9.46
N SER A 229 10.99 2.27 -9.69
CA SER A 229 10.41 3.57 -10.10
C SER A 229 10.14 4.51 -8.93
N MET A 230 10.10 3.99 -7.70
CA MET A 230 9.81 4.78 -6.50
C MET A 230 10.98 5.72 -6.19
N GLN A 231 10.68 7.02 -6.03
CA GLN A 231 11.71 8.01 -5.73
C GLN A 231 12.07 7.98 -4.24
N SER A 232 13.37 7.82 -3.94
CA SER A 232 13.90 7.79 -2.56
C SER A 232 13.06 6.92 -1.62
N PRO A 233 12.85 5.62 -1.94
CA PRO A 233 11.97 4.76 -1.18
C PRO A 233 12.52 4.48 0.22
N PHE A 234 11.60 4.40 1.19
CA PHE A 234 11.91 4.05 2.58
C PHE A 234 10.77 3.25 3.20
N TYR A 235 11.10 2.44 4.20
CA TYR A 235 10.10 1.82 5.07
C TYR A 235 9.75 2.80 6.19
N GLU A 236 8.47 3.03 6.40
CA GLU A 236 7.93 3.68 7.58
C GLU A 236 7.30 2.63 8.47
N ILE A 237 7.77 2.54 9.72
CA ILE A 237 7.30 1.55 10.69
C ILE A 237 6.85 2.29 11.95
N VAL A 238 5.63 2.01 12.42
CA VAL A 238 5.11 2.53 13.67
C VAL A 238 5.07 1.40 14.69
N MET A 239 5.91 1.49 15.70
CA MET A 239 6.06 0.45 16.71
C MET A 239 6.56 1.01 18.05
N ARG A 240 6.50 0.17 19.11
CA ARG A 240 7.16 0.45 20.40
C ARG A 240 7.75 -0.83 21.00
N ILE A 241 8.79 -0.68 21.79
CA ILE A 241 9.45 -1.77 22.52
C ILE A 241 8.94 -1.77 23.97
N ASN A 242 8.41 -2.91 24.43
CA ASN A 242 7.91 -3.10 25.78
C ASN A 242 8.93 -3.81 26.72
N SER A 243 10.04 -4.30 26.17
CA SER A 243 11.12 -4.91 26.95
C SER A 243 11.87 -3.89 27.78
N LEU A 244 12.24 -4.25 29.01
CA LEU A 244 13.03 -3.40 29.91
C LEU A 244 14.53 -3.39 29.58
N SER A 245 15.02 -4.41 28.89
CA SER A 245 16.37 -4.49 28.33
C SER A 245 16.41 -3.85 26.94
N ASP A 246 17.61 -3.65 26.41
CA ASP A 246 17.84 -3.20 25.03
C ASP A 246 18.17 -4.41 24.14
N PRO A 247 17.17 -5.24 23.77
CA PRO A 247 17.41 -6.47 23.03
C PRO A 247 17.71 -6.15 21.56
N ALA A 248 18.56 -6.96 20.94
CA ALA A 248 18.85 -6.85 19.53
C ALA A 248 17.64 -7.27 18.70
N LEU A 249 17.10 -6.33 17.92
CA LEU A 249 16.03 -6.56 16.94
C LEU A 249 16.48 -6.07 15.57
N TYR A 250 16.40 -6.92 14.59
CA TYR A 250 16.74 -6.60 13.20
C TYR A 250 15.50 -6.52 12.36
N PHE A 251 15.44 -5.52 11.50
CA PHE A 251 14.47 -5.46 10.40
C PHE A 251 15.15 -5.94 9.12
N SER A 252 14.48 -6.84 8.40
CA SER A 252 15.01 -7.43 7.18
C SER A 252 13.95 -7.48 6.09
N VAL A 253 14.39 -7.37 4.85
CA VAL A 253 13.56 -7.46 3.65
C VAL A 253 14.20 -8.45 2.70
N GLY A 254 13.40 -9.36 2.12
CA GLY A 254 13.89 -10.45 1.26
C GLY A 254 13.46 -10.30 -0.18
N CYS A 255 14.34 -10.68 -1.11
CA CYS A 255 14.15 -10.66 -2.56
C CYS A 255 14.40 -12.02 -3.23
N GLY A 256 14.13 -13.10 -2.50
CA GLY A 256 14.31 -14.49 -2.95
C GLY A 256 15.47 -15.19 -2.26
N ASN A 257 15.94 -16.31 -2.83
CA ASN A 257 17.01 -17.11 -2.25
C ASN A 257 18.32 -16.32 -2.21
N ASN A 258 18.92 -16.20 -1.02
CA ASN A 258 20.18 -15.51 -0.77
C ASN A 258 20.18 -14.02 -1.16
N CYS A 259 19.03 -13.40 -1.25
CA CYS A 259 18.85 -12.00 -1.56
C CYS A 259 18.03 -11.34 -0.44
N ARG A 260 18.67 -10.55 0.40
CA ARG A 260 18.02 -9.77 1.46
C ARG A 260 18.90 -8.61 1.90
N GLY A 261 18.25 -7.60 2.49
CA GLY A 261 18.92 -6.56 3.25
C GLY A 261 18.40 -6.55 4.68
N SER A 262 19.27 -6.26 5.64
CA SER A 262 18.94 -6.22 7.06
C SER A 262 19.57 -5.02 7.74
N ILE A 263 18.91 -4.49 8.78
CA ILE A 263 19.41 -3.40 9.60
C ILE A 263 19.01 -3.60 11.06
N ALA A 264 19.89 -3.28 12.00
CA ALA A 264 19.57 -3.26 13.41
C ALA A 264 18.65 -2.07 13.74
N LEU A 265 17.60 -2.32 14.52
CA LEU A 265 16.71 -1.27 15.01
C LEU A 265 17.22 -0.65 16.28
N PRO A 266 17.07 0.68 16.48
CA PRO A 266 17.51 1.38 17.69
C PRO A 266 16.53 1.17 18.86
N THR A 267 16.41 -0.05 19.37
CA THR A 267 15.40 -0.50 20.35
C THR A 267 15.36 0.34 21.61
N ALA A 268 16.51 0.76 22.13
CA ALA A 268 16.62 1.65 23.29
C ALA A 268 15.91 3.01 23.14
N LEU A 269 15.67 3.43 21.91
CA LEU A 269 15.05 4.72 21.57
C LEU A 269 13.56 4.61 21.22
N MET A 270 12.95 3.43 21.39
CA MET A 270 11.61 3.10 20.94
C MET A 270 10.70 2.63 22.08
N THR A 271 10.91 3.12 23.29
CA THR A 271 10.11 2.76 24.49
C THR A 271 8.69 3.32 24.48
N ASP A 272 8.46 4.35 23.65
CA ASP A 272 7.13 4.87 23.32
C ASP A 272 6.81 4.61 21.86
N TRP A 273 5.55 4.78 21.46
CA TRP A 273 5.14 4.68 20.06
C TRP A 273 5.99 5.61 19.18
N THR A 274 6.77 5.02 18.34
CA THR A 274 7.78 5.71 17.52
C THR A 274 7.57 5.39 16.05
N THR A 275 7.56 6.42 15.20
CA THR A 275 7.66 6.28 13.74
C THR A 275 9.14 6.26 13.37
N ILE A 276 9.60 5.15 12.83
CA ILE A 276 10.96 4.99 12.29
C ILE A 276 10.91 4.89 10.77
N ASN A 277 11.89 5.52 10.12
CA ASN A 277 12.06 5.49 8.67
C ASN A 277 13.38 4.81 8.34
N ILE A 278 13.33 3.78 7.52
CA ILE A 278 14.49 3.03 7.07
C ILE A 278 14.65 3.28 5.57
N PRO A 279 15.61 4.11 5.12
CA PRO A 279 15.87 4.29 3.71
C PRO A 279 16.16 2.95 3.02
N LEU A 280 15.55 2.70 1.87
CA LEU A 280 15.79 1.45 1.14
C LEU A 280 17.25 1.27 0.76
N SER A 281 17.96 2.39 0.54
CA SER A 281 19.40 2.39 0.29
C SER A 281 20.24 1.75 1.40
N CYS A 282 19.76 1.75 2.65
CA CYS A 282 20.42 1.04 3.75
C CYS A 282 20.38 -0.47 3.54
N LEU A 283 19.22 -0.98 3.11
CA LEU A 283 19.02 -2.40 2.84
C LEU A 283 19.70 -2.84 1.53
N GLU A 284 19.79 -1.96 0.53
CA GLU A 284 20.51 -2.20 -0.72
C GLU A 284 22.02 -2.37 -0.48
N LYS A 285 22.62 -1.64 0.47
CA LYS A 285 24.03 -1.82 0.87
C LYS A 285 24.34 -3.23 1.36
N ASP A 286 23.35 -3.90 1.95
CA ASP A 286 23.45 -5.27 2.46
C ASP A 286 23.03 -6.34 1.42
N GLY A 287 22.72 -5.93 0.19
CA GLY A 287 22.47 -6.84 -0.93
C GLY A 287 21.02 -7.01 -1.36
N LEU A 288 20.11 -6.15 -0.91
CA LEU A 288 18.71 -6.16 -1.35
C LEU A 288 18.59 -5.75 -2.84
N ASP A 289 17.88 -6.56 -3.62
CA ASP A 289 17.40 -6.19 -4.96
C ASP A 289 15.97 -5.62 -4.86
N LYS A 290 15.85 -4.30 -4.93
CA LYS A 290 14.56 -3.60 -4.83
C LYS A 290 13.58 -3.90 -5.98
N THR A 291 14.00 -4.57 -7.03
CA THR A 291 13.13 -4.95 -8.15
C THR A 291 12.33 -6.24 -7.89
N LYS A 292 12.64 -6.98 -6.81
CA LYS A 292 12.11 -8.33 -6.57
C LYS A 292 11.79 -8.60 -5.09
N ILE A 293 11.20 -7.63 -4.40
CA ILE A 293 10.89 -7.78 -2.98
C ILE A 293 9.71 -8.75 -2.80
N GLN A 294 9.92 -9.87 -2.12
CA GLN A 294 8.92 -10.89 -1.82
C GLN A 294 8.61 -10.98 -0.32
N VAL A 295 9.64 -11.06 0.53
CA VAL A 295 9.45 -10.90 1.98
C VAL A 295 9.48 -9.41 2.28
N ARG A 296 8.30 -8.83 2.45
CA ARG A 296 8.14 -7.37 2.58
C ARG A 296 8.62 -6.83 3.91
N SER A 297 8.58 -7.65 4.96
CA SER A 297 9.13 -7.31 6.27
C SER A 297 9.43 -8.57 7.06
N LEU A 298 10.48 -8.50 7.88
CA LEU A 298 10.86 -9.56 8.78
C LEU A 298 11.57 -8.95 10.00
N PHE A 299 11.00 -9.14 11.18
CA PHE A 299 11.61 -8.78 12.47
C PHE A 299 12.29 -10.01 13.02
N LEU A 300 13.60 -9.92 13.24
CA LEU A 300 14.45 -11.05 13.66
C LEU A 300 15.14 -10.75 14.99
N THR A 301 15.18 -11.76 15.85
CA THR A 301 15.94 -11.72 17.09
C THR A 301 16.44 -13.11 17.47
N GLU A 302 17.51 -13.18 18.25
CA GLU A 302 17.95 -14.38 18.97
C GLU A 302 17.72 -14.24 20.48
N GLU A 303 17.13 -13.13 20.90
CA GLU A 303 16.88 -12.77 22.29
C GLU A 303 15.38 -12.70 22.57
N GLY A 304 15.01 -12.73 23.84
CA GLY A 304 13.64 -12.43 24.26
C GLY A 304 13.32 -10.97 24.09
N ILE A 305 12.24 -10.67 23.37
CA ILE A 305 11.74 -9.30 23.16
C ILE A 305 10.21 -9.26 23.16
N ASN A 306 9.69 -8.15 23.65
CA ASN A 306 8.27 -7.80 23.57
C ASN A 306 8.16 -6.44 22.88
N PHE A 307 7.42 -6.39 21.77
CA PHE A 307 7.15 -5.14 21.06
C PHE A 307 5.74 -5.09 20.50
N ASP A 308 5.25 -3.88 20.32
CA ASP A 308 3.98 -3.60 19.65
C ASP A 308 4.24 -3.05 18.26
N LEU A 309 3.47 -3.52 17.30
CA LEU A 309 3.52 -3.10 15.90
C LEU A 309 2.15 -2.63 15.45
N ASN A 310 2.06 -1.37 14.99
CA ASN A 310 0.83 -0.83 14.41
C ASN A 310 0.85 -0.86 12.89
N SER A 311 1.91 -0.34 12.25
CA SER A 311 1.93 -0.27 10.79
C SER A 311 3.33 -0.41 10.20
N ILE A 312 3.35 -0.91 8.95
CA ILE A 312 4.51 -0.91 8.07
C ILE A 312 4.03 -0.45 6.70
N ALA A 313 4.66 0.58 6.17
CA ALA A 313 4.42 1.05 4.81
C ALA A 313 5.75 1.29 4.08
N ILE A 314 5.77 1.11 2.77
CA ILE A 314 6.86 1.57 1.92
C ILE A 314 6.38 2.86 1.27
N LYS A 315 7.17 3.91 1.39
CA LYS A 315 6.85 5.25 0.89
C LYS A 315 7.98 5.80 0.04
N GLY A 316 7.62 6.61 -0.96
CA GLY A 316 8.56 7.43 -1.72
C GLY A 316 8.66 8.85 -1.18
N GLY A 317 9.78 9.54 -1.43
CA GLY A 317 9.92 10.97 -1.15
C GLY A 317 10.61 11.31 0.15
N GLN A 318 10.08 12.31 0.88
CA GLN A 318 10.70 12.80 2.13
C GLN A 318 10.20 12.03 3.35
N THR A 319 11.14 11.70 4.23
CA THR A 319 10.84 11.02 5.50
C THR A 319 10.25 11.98 6.53
N THR A 320 9.24 11.50 7.28
CA THR A 320 8.69 12.15 8.46
C THR A 320 8.94 11.26 9.67
N GLY A 321 9.62 11.74 10.70
CA GLY A 321 9.96 10.91 11.87
C GLY A 321 11.45 10.58 11.95
N ARG A 322 11.80 9.58 12.74
CA ARG A 322 13.21 9.22 13.01
C ARG A 322 13.76 8.38 11.85
N VAL A 323 14.82 8.85 11.22
CA VAL A 323 15.56 8.10 10.21
C VAL A 323 16.61 7.21 10.89
N VAL A 324 16.66 5.94 10.47
CA VAL A 324 17.71 5.00 10.93
C VAL A 324 18.98 5.28 10.13
N ASP A 325 20.08 5.45 10.87
CA ASP A 325 21.40 5.64 10.27
C ASP A 325 21.95 4.30 9.74
N CYS A 326 22.52 4.28 8.52
CA CYS A 326 23.15 3.11 7.91
C CYS A 326 24.68 3.25 7.78
#